data_5c6c6fc4a413d9e3a77ef45bc7397528
#
_entry.id   5c6c6fc4a413d9e3a77ef45bc7397528
#
_cell.length_a   1.000
_cell.length_b   1.000
_cell.length_c   1.000
_cell.angle_alpha   90.00
_cell.angle_beta   90.00
_cell.angle_gamma   90.00
#
_symmetry.space_group_name_H-M   'P 1'
#
loop_
_entity.id
_entity.type
_entity.pdbx_description
1 polymer ?
#
loop_
_entity_poly.entity_id
_entity_poly.type
_entity_poly.pdbx_seq_one_letter_code
_entity_poly.pdbx_strand_id
1 'polypeptide(L)'
;ERVIATVAAAEAQELERRERIYREGRHFPDVRGRTVILVDDGLATGSTMRAAAAALRSLGAGRLVAAVPVAPPETCDALREVVDEVVCARTPEHFIAVGEWYVDFAQTSDAEVSDLLRRAAGRGAGA
;
A
#
# COMPACT_ATOMS: atom_id res chain seq x y z
N GLU A 1 -15.18 -17.02 17.87
CA GLU A 1 -15.81 -15.77 17.41
C GLU A 1 -15.36 -14.53 18.21
N ARG A 2 -15.35 -14.59 19.56
CA ARG A 2 -14.94 -13.44 20.40
C ARG A 2 -13.50 -12.97 20.15
N VAL A 3 -12.54 -13.89 19.98
CA VAL A 3 -11.11 -13.56 19.74
C VAL A 3 -10.95 -12.85 18.39
N ILE A 4 -11.62 -13.31 17.36
CA ILE A 4 -11.59 -12.70 16.02
C ILE A 4 -12.16 -11.27 16.07
N ALA A 5 -13.27 -11.07 16.76
CA ALA A 5 -13.86 -9.74 16.91
C ALA A 5 -12.95 -8.76 17.68
N THR A 6 -12.25 -9.25 18.71
CA THR A 6 -11.31 -8.44 19.48
C THR A 6 -10.08 -8.05 18.67
N VAL A 7 -9.53 -8.97 17.87
CA VAL A 7 -8.40 -8.70 16.98
C VAL A 7 -8.81 -7.72 15.90
N ALA A 8 -9.97 -7.92 15.27
CA ALA A 8 -10.48 -7.01 14.24
C ALA A 8 -10.72 -5.59 14.76
N ALA A 9 -11.22 -5.45 15.99
CA ALA A 9 -11.39 -4.15 16.63
C ALA A 9 -10.05 -3.46 16.92
N ALA A 10 -9.05 -4.20 17.41
CA ALA A 10 -7.71 -3.67 17.66
C ALA A 10 -7.02 -3.21 16.35
N GLU A 11 -7.14 -4.00 15.28
CA GLU A 11 -6.62 -3.63 13.96
C GLU A 11 -7.30 -2.38 13.41
N ALA A 12 -8.62 -2.26 13.54
CA ALA A 12 -9.36 -1.08 13.11
C ALA A 12 -8.91 0.18 13.86
N GLN A 13 -8.71 0.10 15.18
CA GLN A 13 -8.21 1.21 15.98
C GLN A 13 -6.79 1.62 15.57
N GLU A 14 -5.92 0.66 15.28
CA GLU A 14 -4.56 0.94 14.82
C GLU A 14 -4.55 1.61 13.44
N LEU A 15 -5.41 1.18 12.53
CA LEU A 15 -5.58 1.81 11.21
C LEU A 15 -6.07 3.26 11.35
N GLU A 16 -7.06 3.52 12.20
CA GLU A 16 -7.55 4.88 12.47
C GLU A 16 -6.46 5.76 13.09
N ARG A 17 -5.66 5.20 14.01
CA ARG A 17 -4.53 5.90 14.62
C ARG A 17 -3.50 6.31 13.57
N ARG A 18 -3.09 5.38 12.71
CA ARG A 18 -2.14 5.64 11.61
C ARG A 18 -2.69 6.65 10.63
N GLU A 19 -3.94 6.53 10.23
CA GLU A 19 -4.57 7.48 9.33
C GLU A 19 -4.55 8.90 9.91
N ARG A 20 -4.89 9.07 11.18
CA ARG A 20 -4.87 10.36 11.86
C ARG A 20 -3.48 10.98 11.92
N ILE A 21 -2.47 10.17 12.26
CA ILE A 21 -1.07 10.63 12.37
C ILE A 21 -0.50 10.98 11.00
N TYR A 22 -0.65 10.09 10.03
CA TYR A 22 0.00 10.26 8.72
C TYR A 22 -0.69 11.31 7.84
N ARG A 23 -1.99 11.52 8.00
CA ARG A 23 -2.72 12.55 7.25
C ARG A 23 -2.58 13.93 7.84
N GLU A 24 -2.30 14.06 9.13
CA GLU A 24 -2.18 15.36 9.81
C GLU A 24 -3.35 16.30 9.49
N GLY A 25 -4.59 15.79 9.52
CA GLY A 25 -5.79 16.55 9.18
C GLY A 25 -6.06 16.78 7.69
N ARG A 26 -5.23 16.25 6.80
CA ARG A 26 -5.48 16.32 5.35
C ARG A 26 -6.59 15.35 4.95
N HIS A 27 -7.49 15.80 4.07
CA HIS A 27 -8.52 14.96 3.52
C HIS A 27 -7.95 13.87 2.61
N PHE A 28 -8.69 12.76 2.47
CA PHE A 28 -8.38 11.76 1.45
C PHE A 28 -8.42 12.43 0.07
N PRO A 29 -7.41 12.22 -0.79
CA PRO A 29 -7.38 12.83 -2.11
C PRO A 29 -8.55 12.36 -2.97
N ASP A 30 -9.12 13.25 -3.77
CA ASP A 30 -10.09 12.84 -4.79
C ASP A 30 -9.36 12.04 -5.88
N VAL A 31 -9.68 10.76 -5.98
CA VAL A 31 -9.05 9.83 -6.93
C VAL A 31 -9.87 9.63 -8.20
N ARG A 32 -11.06 10.23 -8.29
CA ARG A 32 -11.96 10.04 -9.44
C ARG A 32 -11.30 10.45 -10.75
N GLY A 33 -11.28 9.52 -11.70
CA GLY A 33 -10.69 9.71 -13.01
C GLY A 33 -9.16 9.84 -13.02
N ARG A 34 -8.50 9.75 -11.87
CA ARG A 34 -7.04 9.88 -11.76
C ARG A 34 -6.33 8.56 -11.88
N THR A 35 -5.06 8.61 -12.26
CA THR A 35 -4.13 7.50 -12.12
C THR A 35 -3.66 7.43 -10.67
N VAL A 36 -3.84 6.28 -10.04
CA VAL A 36 -3.40 6.00 -8.67
C VAL A 36 -2.34 4.91 -8.71
N ILE A 37 -1.21 5.17 -8.08
CA ILE A 37 -0.12 4.21 -7.94
C ILE A 37 -0.15 3.68 -6.50
N LEU A 38 -0.41 2.38 -6.36
CA LEU A 38 -0.34 1.65 -5.10
C LEU A 38 1.09 1.13 -4.92
N VAL A 39 1.72 1.50 -3.83
CA VAL A 39 3.11 1.13 -3.52
C VAL A 39 3.15 0.36 -2.20
N ASP A 40 3.95 -0.68 -2.17
CA ASP A 40 4.25 -1.45 -0.96
C ASP A 40 5.73 -1.85 -0.97
N ASP A 41 6.24 -2.33 0.15
CA ASP A 41 7.63 -2.81 0.29
C ASP A 41 7.87 -4.17 -0.39
N GLY A 42 6.83 -4.91 -0.62
CA GLY A 42 6.80 -6.18 -1.32
C GLY A 42 5.48 -6.90 -1.06
N LEU A 43 5.19 -7.91 -1.84
CA LEU A 43 3.95 -8.68 -1.71
C LEU A 43 4.27 -10.16 -1.47
N ALA A 44 3.60 -10.77 -0.51
CA ALA A 44 3.53 -12.21 -0.37
C ALA A 44 2.28 -12.74 -1.10
N THR A 45 1.10 -12.60 -0.52
CA THR A 45 -0.18 -13.02 -1.12
C THR A 45 -0.84 -11.94 -1.98
N GLY A 46 -0.50 -10.68 -1.78
CA GLY A 46 -1.13 -9.55 -2.45
C GLY A 46 -2.53 -9.19 -1.94
N SER A 47 -3.00 -9.79 -0.85
CA SER A 47 -4.36 -9.60 -0.34
C SER A 47 -4.66 -8.14 0.02
N THR A 48 -3.74 -7.45 0.69
CA THR A 48 -3.88 -6.03 1.06
C THR A 48 -3.94 -5.14 -0.18
N MET A 49 -3.07 -5.39 -1.16
CA MET A 49 -3.03 -4.65 -2.41
C MET A 49 -4.33 -4.83 -3.22
N ARG A 50 -4.86 -6.06 -3.27
CA ARG A 50 -6.14 -6.36 -3.93
C ARG A 50 -7.31 -5.63 -3.26
N ALA A 51 -7.36 -5.62 -1.92
CA ALA A 51 -8.37 -4.89 -1.16
C ALA A 51 -8.30 -3.38 -1.42
N ALA A 52 -7.10 -2.81 -1.41
CA ALA A 52 -6.88 -1.40 -1.73
C ALA A 52 -7.31 -1.06 -3.17
N ALA A 53 -6.98 -1.90 -4.14
CA ALA A 53 -7.40 -1.74 -5.53
C ALA A 53 -8.93 -1.73 -5.67
N ALA A 54 -9.62 -2.67 -5.02
CA ALA A 54 -11.09 -2.73 -5.03
C ALA A 54 -11.72 -1.47 -4.42
N ALA A 55 -11.19 -0.98 -3.30
CA ALA A 55 -11.66 0.25 -2.66
C ALA A 55 -11.47 1.47 -3.57
N LEU A 56 -10.31 1.61 -4.20
CA LEU A 56 -10.03 2.72 -5.12
C LEU A 56 -10.89 2.68 -6.39
N ARG A 57 -11.19 1.49 -6.91
CA ARG A 57 -12.18 1.34 -7.99
C ARG A 57 -13.55 1.84 -7.58
N SER A 58 -14.01 1.48 -6.38
CA SER A 58 -15.29 1.95 -5.83
C SER A 58 -15.33 3.46 -5.66
N LEU A 59 -14.18 4.09 -5.40
CA LEU A 59 -14.04 5.55 -5.33
C LEU A 59 -13.89 6.22 -6.71
N GLY A 60 -13.90 5.45 -7.79
CA GLY A 60 -13.87 5.96 -9.15
C GLY A 60 -12.47 6.27 -9.71
N ALA A 61 -11.42 5.65 -9.18
CA ALA A 61 -10.07 5.77 -9.75
C ALA A 61 -10.08 5.40 -11.23
N GLY A 62 -9.47 6.22 -12.08
CA GLY A 62 -9.45 6.03 -13.52
C GLY A 62 -8.47 4.94 -13.96
N ARG A 63 -7.26 4.97 -13.45
CA ARG A 63 -6.21 3.98 -13.71
C ARG A 63 -5.56 3.58 -12.40
N LEU A 64 -5.34 2.27 -12.21
CA LEU A 64 -4.64 1.72 -11.07
C LEU A 64 -3.34 1.05 -11.51
N VAL A 65 -2.26 1.41 -10.85
CA VAL A 65 -0.94 0.80 -11.02
C VAL A 65 -0.49 0.24 -9.67
N ALA A 66 -0.12 -1.03 -9.63
CA ALA A 66 0.55 -1.61 -8.46
C ALA A 66 2.05 -1.66 -8.71
N ALA A 67 2.84 -1.08 -7.81
CA ALA A 67 4.29 -1.01 -7.94
C ALA A 67 4.97 -1.48 -6.67
N VAL A 68 5.75 -2.57 -6.77
CA VAL A 68 6.48 -3.15 -5.65
C VAL A 68 7.89 -3.58 -6.06
N PRO A 69 8.87 -3.53 -5.13
CA PRO A 69 10.23 -4.00 -5.41
C PRO A 69 10.30 -5.50 -5.65
N VAL A 70 9.52 -6.29 -4.92
CA VAL A 70 9.59 -7.75 -4.96
C VAL A 70 8.22 -8.39 -4.69
N ALA A 71 7.91 -9.43 -5.44
CA ALA A 71 6.74 -10.28 -5.22
C ALA A 71 6.93 -11.62 -5.94
N PRO A 72 6.26 -12.71 -5.50
CA PRO A 72 6.21 -13.95 -6.26
C PRO A 72 5.60 -13.72 -7.65
N PRO A 73 6.03 -14.44 -8.70
CA PRO A 73 5.47 -14.31 -10.05
C PRO A 73 3.95 -14.48 -10.08
N GLU A 74 3.43 -15.49 -9.39
CA GLU A 74 2.00 -15.78 -9.31
C GLU A 74 1.18 -14.66 -8.67
N THR A 75 1.75 -13.95 -7.68
CA THR A 75 1.10 -12.79 -7.06
C THR A 75 1.04 -11.62 -8.03
N CYS A 76 2.12 -11.36 -8.79
CA CYS A 76 2.13 -10.33 -9.83
C CYS A 76 1.09 -10.64 -10.92
N ASP A 77 0.97 -11.88 -11.34
CA ASP A 77 0.00 -12.31 -12.34
C ASP A 77 -1.44 -12.15 -11.84
N ALA A 78 -1.72 -12.55 -10.61
CA ALA A 78 -3.03 -12.39 -10.01
C ALA A 78 -3.44 -10.91 -9.86
N LEU A 79 -2.49 -10.01 -9.59
CA LEU A 79 -2.77 -8.57 -9.51
C LEU A 79 -3.16 -7.95 -10.85
N ARG A 80 -2.66 -8.47 -11.97
CA ARG A 80 -3.05 -7.97 -13.31
C ARG A 80 -4.53 -8.10 -13.62
N GLU A 81 -5.25 -8.94 -12.88
CA GLU A 81 -6.69 -9.07 -12.99
C GLU A 81 -7.47 -7.94 -12.33
N VAL A 82 -6.85 -7.23 -11.37
CA VAL A 82 -7.55 -6.21 -10.54
C VAL A 82 -7.01 -4.79 -10.73
N VAL A 83 -5.82 -4.64 -11.29
CA VAL A 83 -5.22 -3.34 -11.64
C VAL A 83 -4.88 -3.26 -13.12
N ASP A 84 -4.68 -2.05 -13.63
CA ASP A 84 -4.39 -1.83 -15.05
C ASP A 84 -2.93 -2.13 -15.41
N GLU A 85 -2.02 -1.97 -14.45
CA GLU A 85 -0.59 -2.21 -14.63
C GLU A 85 0.04 -2.72 -13.34
N VAL A 86 0.93 -3.68 -13.46
CA VAL A 86 1.74 -4.22 -12.35
C VAL A 86 3.21 -4.03 -12.67
N VAL A 87 3.92 -3.34 -11.78
CA VAL A 87 5.37 -3.16 -11.85
C VAL A 87 6.00 -3.87 -10.67
N CYS A 88 6.62 -5.02 -10.93
CA CYS A 88 7.42 -5.77 -9.94
C CYS A 88 8.88 -5.73 -10.40
N ALA A 89 9.75 -5.10 -9.62
CA ALA A 89 11.16 -4.97 -9.99
C ALA A 89 11.88 -6.34 -9.97
N ARG A 90 11.50 -7.22 -9.05
CA ARG A 90 11.99 -8.60 -8.95
C ARG A 90 10.84 -9.57 -8.67
N THR A 91 10.85 -10.68 -9.40
CA THR A 91 9.87 -11.76 -9.27
C THR A 91 10.59 -13.12 -9.07
N PRO A 92 11.19 -13.34 -7.88
CA PRO A 92 11.93 -14.58 -7.63
C PRO A 92 11.00 -15.77 -7.54
N GLU A 93 11.43 -16.92 -8.13
CA GLU A 93 10.67 -18.17 -8.08
C GLU A 93 10.60 -18.76 -6.67
N HIS A 94 11.67 -18.60 -5.88
CA HIS A 94 11.74 -19.06 -4.49
C HIS A 94 11.55 -17.89 -3.55
N PHE A 95 10.28 -17.56 -3.29
CA PHE A 95 9.91 -16.47 -2.39
C PHE A 95 9.38 -17.03 -1.07
N ILE A 96 10.01 -16.66 0.06
CA ILE A 96 9.56 -17.03 1.41
C ILE A 96 8.92 -15.83 2.10
N ALA A 97 9.65 -14.73 2.19
CA ALA A 97 9.18 -13.51 2.86
C ALA A 97 9.79 -12.25 2.22
N VAL A 98 9.07 -11.13 2.29
CA VAL A 98 9.51 -9.84 1.75
C VAL A 98 10.85 -9.41 2.35
N GLY A 99 11.01 -9.55 3.67
CA GLY A 99 12.20 -9.09 4.39
C GLY A 99 13.52 -9.72 3.95
N GLU A 100 13.49 -10.91 3.35
CA GLU A 100 14.69 -11.57 2.83
C GLU A 100 15.34 -10.85 1.64
N TRP A 101 14.58 -9.99 0.97
CA TRP A 101 14.99 -9.25 -0.21
C TRP A 101 15.53 -7.85 0.11
N TYR A 102 15.60 -7.50 1.41
CA TYR A 102 16.13 -6.24 1.90
C TYR A 102 17.42 -6.45 2.69
N VAL A 103 18.37 -5.54 2.53
CA VAL A 103 19.59 -5.48 3.35
C VAL A 103 19.26 -5.10 4.79
N ASP A 104 18.34 -4.15 4.96
CA ASP A 104 17.76 -3.73 6.23
C ASP A 104 16.24 -3.63 6.08
N PHE A 105 15.51 -4.41 6.87
CA PHE A 105 14.04 -4.44 6.90
C PHE A 105 13.51 -4.03 8.27
N ALA A 106 14.18 -3.07 8.90
CA ALA A 106 13.73 -2.48 10.14
C ALA A 106 12.42 -1.71 9.93
N GLN A 107 11.55 -1.72 10.95
CA GLN A 107 10.30 -0.97 10.90
C GLN A 107 10.56 0.53 10.86
N THR A 108 9.97 1.22 9.88
CA THR A 108 9.99 2.69 9.80
C THR A 108 9.10 3.28 10.90
N SER A 109 9.63 4.25 11.64
CA SER A 109 8.88 4.90 12.72
C SER A 109 7.77 5.83 12.20
N ASP A 110 6.75 6.08 13.02
CA ASP A 110 5.69 7.02 12.68
C ASP A 110 6.24 8.43 12.39
N ALA A 111 7.28 8.84 13.13
CA ALA A 111 7.94 10.13 12.92
C ALA A 111 8.62 10.23 11.54
N GLU A 112 9.30 9.17 11.11
CA GLU A 112 9.92 9.10 9.78
C GLU A 112 8.87 9.12 8.67
N VAL A 113 7.79 8.35 8.82
CA VAL A 113 6.68 8.34 7.84
C VAL A 113 6.06 9.74 7.72
N SER A 114 5.75 10.38 8.84
CA SER A 114 5.16 11.73 8.85
C SER A 114 6.08 12.77 8.23
N ASP A 115 7.39 12.71 8.49
CA ASP A 115 8.37 13.61 7.88
C ASP A 115 8.46 13.43 6.37
N LEU A 116 8.53 12.19 5.90
CA LEU A 116 8.56 11.87 4.47
C LEU A 116 7.31 12.34 3.73
N LEU A 117 6.13 12.15 4.33
CA LEU A 117 4.87 12.60 3.75
C LEU A 117 4.78 14.13 3.67
N ARG A 118 5.23 14.86 4.71
CA ARG A 118 5.30 16.33 4.67
C ARG A 118 6.23 16.83 3.58
N ARG A 119 7.41 16.24 3.45
CA ARG A 119 8.38 16.60 2.40
C ARG A 119 7.84 16.34 1.00
N ALA A 120 7.11 15.24 0.82
CA ALA A 120 6.46 14.94 -0.46
C ALA A 120 5.35 15.95 -0.79
N ALA A 121 4.52 16.33 0.19
CA ALA A 121 3.46 17.32 0.01
C ALA A 121 4.01 18.71 -0.36
N GLY A 122 5.15 19.13 0.25
CA GLY A 122 5.81 20.40 -0.07
C GLY A 122 6.39 20.46 -1.50
N ARG A 123 6.75 19.31 -2.09
CA ARG A 123 7.22 19.24 -3.48
C ARG A 123 6.09 19.30 -4.50
N GLY A 124 4.89 18.84 -4.14
CA GLY A 124 3.72 18.88 -5.02
C GLY A 124 3.07 20.25 -5.16
N ALA A 125 3.37 21.19 -4.25
CA ALA A 125 2.82 22.55 -4.30
C ALA A 125 3.60 23.51 -5.23
N GLY A 126 4.70 23.06 -5.82
CA GLY A 126 5.58 23.87 -6.69
C GLY A 126 5.62 23.42 -8.16
N ALA A 127 4.70 22.55 -8.57
CA ALA A 127 4.62 22.06 -9.95
C ALA A 127 3.32 22.53 -10.62
#